data_3b345e33f076654cc0c88ce0fc2f52a6
#
_entry.id   3b345e33f076654cc0c88ce0fc2f52a6
#
_cell.length_a   1.000
_cell.length_b   1.000
_cell.length_c   1.000
_cell.angle_alpha   90.00
_cell.angle_beta   90.00
_cell.angle_gamma   90.00
#
_symmetry.space_group_name_H-M   'P 1'
#
loop_
_entity.id
_entity.type
_entity.pdbx_description
1 polymer ?
#
loop_
_entity_poly.entity_id
_entity_poly.type
_entity_poly.pdbx_seq_one_letter_code
_entity_poly.pdbx_strand_id
1 'polypeptide(L)'
;RNVGVIMQRNYRSLMDHLGSGKAWDLSRKREGLYLLPPFGKSTSRTDGKIESLDSIRRFLKNSLEEYVILSDCDMVCNIDYREALEQHVRQNADITVIYRHGTSPDVDRNNIYMVDPENRIRELLLHRGSEHGVNYGIGMYILSRELLLQLVEGCMSRNEYDFDKDMVQR
;
A
#
# COMPACT_ATOMS: atom_id res chain seq x y z
N ARG A 1 10.82 11.81 -7.73
CA ARG A 1 10.25 10.46 -7.55
C ARG A 1 10.90 9.79 -6.35
N ASN A 2 10.15 9.61 -5.27
CA ASN A 2 10.60 8.98 -4.05
C ASN A 2 10.07 7.55 -3.96
N VAL A 3 10.92 6.61 -3.56
CA VAL A 3 10.54 5.23 -3.28
C VAL A 3 10.91 4.93 -1.83
N GLY A 4 9.91 4.72 -0.98
CA GLY A 4 10.09 4.31 0.40
C GLY A 4 9.90 2.81 0.55
N VAL A 5 10.90 2.10 1.03
CA VAL A 5 10.79 0.67 1.35
C VAL A 5 10.63 0.54 2.86
N ILE A 6 9.40 0.23 3.28
CA ILE A 6 9.07 -0.04 4.68
C ILE A 6 9.57 -1.44 5.01
N MET A 7 10.39 -1.55 6.04
CA MET A 7 11.03 -2.78 6.43
C MET A 7 10.45 -3.30 7.73
N GLN A 8 10.40 -4.61 7.87
CA GLN A 8 10.03 -5.30 9.10
C GLN A 8 11.25 -6.01 9.71
N ARG A 9 11.03 -7.14 10.37
CA ARG A 9 12.12 -7.91 11.00
C ARG A 9 13.12 -8.43 9.96
N ASN A 10 14.37 -8.65 10.40
CA ASN A 10 15.46 -9.20 9.57
C ASN A 10 15.83 -8.35 8.34
N TYR A 11 15.67 -7.05 8.42
CA TYR A 11 15.84 -6.12 7.30
C TYR A 11 17.30 -5.93 6.84
N ARG A 12 18.30 -6.41 7.55
CA ARG A 12 19.73 -6.20 7.20
C ARG A 12 20.06 -6.75 5.81
N SER A 13 19.69 -7.99 5.54
CA SER A 13 19.91 -8.62 4.22
C SER A 13 19.21 -7.85 3.10
N LEU A 14 18.01 -7.33 3.35
CA LEU A 14 17.29 -6.49 2.40
C LEU A 14 18.02 -5.16 2.17
N MET A 15 18.53 -4.52 3.21
CA MET A 15 19.33 -3.30 3.09
C MET A 15 20.59 -3.53 2.28
N ASP A 16 21.30 -4.63 2.52
CA ASP A 16 22.52 -5.00 1.78
C ASP A 16 22.20 -5.24 0.29
N HIS A 17 21.07 -5.91 -0.01
CA HIS A 17 20.63 -6.17 -1.36
C HIS A 17 20.22 -4.89 -2.11
N LEU A 18 19.45 -4.03 -1.49
CA LEU A 18 18.99 -2.77 -2.08
C LEU A 18 20.12 -1.73 -2.21
N GLY A 19 21.07 -1.74 -1.28
CA GLY A 19 22.19 -0.82 -1.25
C GLY A 19 21.74 0.65 -1.38
N SER A 20 22.35 1.37 -2.31
CA SER A 20 22.01 2.77 -2.59
C SER A 20 20.89 2.97 -3.61
N GLY A 21 20.29 1.90 -4.11
CA GLY A 21 19.27 1.97 -5.18
C GLY A 21 19.86 2.25 -6.58
N LYS A 22 21.19 2.19 -6.75
CA LYS A 22 21.86 2.49 -8.02
C LYS A 22 21.40 1.59 -9.16
N ALA A 23 21.12 0.32 -8.89
CA ALA A 23 20.65 -0.64 -9.89
C ALA A 23 19.29 -0.25 -10.52
N TRP A 24 18.51 0.58 -9.84
CA TRP A 24 17.18 1.04 -10.28
C TRP A 24 17.11 2.55 -10.56
N ASP A 25 18.27 3.21 -10.76
CA ASP A 25 18.38 4.68 -10.95
C ASP A 25 17.71 5.49 -9.81
N LEU A 26 17.78 4.97 -8.58
CA LEU A 26 17.23 5.59 -7.37
C LEU A 26 18.31 6.18 -6.45
N SER A 27 19.56 6.24 -6.89
CA SER A 27 20.69 6.79 -6.13
C SER A 27 20.81 8.31 -6.36
N ARG A 28 19.91 9.12 -5.80
CA ARG A 28 19.85 10.57 -5.99
C ARG A 28 19.93 11.31 -4.66
N LYS A 29 20.47 12.55 -4.65
CA LYS A 29 20.66 13.35 -3.42
C LYS A 29 19.34 13.84 -2.80
N ARG A 30 18.29 14.08 -3.58
CA ARG A 30 17.03 14.67 -3.10
C ARG A 30 15.82 13.80 -3.38
N GLU A 31 15.92 12.87 -4.30
CA GLU A 31 14.88 11.92 -4.69
C GLU A 31 15.54 10.55 -4.80
N GLY A 32 14.78 9.47 -4.67
CA GLY A 32 15.35 8.14 -4.83
C GLY A 32 14.84 7.13 -3.81
N LEU A 33 15.73 6.23 -3.40
CA LEU A 33 15.41 5.14 -2.48
C LEU A 33 15.59 5.59 -1.03
N TYR A 34 14.54 5.40 -0.24
CA TYR A 34 14.53 5.59 1.20
C TYR A 34 14.29 4.24 1.87
N LEU A 35 15.25 3.78 2.64
CA LEU A 35 15.13 2.58 3.44
C LEU A 35 14.57 2.97 4.81
N LEU A 36 13.41 2.44 5.14
CA LEU A 36 12.62 2.82 6.30
C LEU A 36 12.55 1.63 7.28
N PRO A 37 13.60 1.43 8.09
CA PRO A 37 13.62 0.35 9.09
C PRO A 37 12.62 0.63 10.20
N PRO A 38 12.15 -0.40 10.92
CA PRO A 38 11.20 -0.24 12.02
C PRO A 38 11.83 0.60 13.14
N PHE A 39 11.10 1.59 13.62
CA PHE A 39 11.48 2.38 14.79
C PHE A 39 10.89 1.77 16.06
N GLY A 40 11.76 1.38 16.99
CA GLY A 40 11.39 0.90 18.32
C GLY A 40 11.33 -0.62 18.44
N LYS A 41 11.19 -1.08 19.67
CA LYS A 41 10.92 -2.48 19.99
C LYS A 41 9.41 -2.68 19.78
N SER A 42 8.99 -3.08 18.59
CA SER A 42 7.64 -3.61 18.42
C SER A 42 7.54 -4.88 19.26
N THR A 43 6.97 -4.75 20.45
CA THR A 43 6.61 -5.87 21.30
C THR A 43 5.20 -6.37 20.98
N SER A 44 4.49 -5.68 20.09
CA SER A 44 3.14 -6.06 19.67
C SER A 44 3.17 -7.17 18.63
N ARG A 45 2.27 -8.12 18.78
CA ARG A 45 2.06 -9.27 17.89
C ARG A 45 1.49 -8.90 16.52
N THR A 46 1.23 -7.63 16.28
CA THR A 46 0.60 -7.09 15.07
C THR A 46 1.61 -6.23 14.32
N ASP A 47 2.39 -6.85 13.45
CA ASP A 47 3.18 -6.13 12.43
C ASP A 47 2.21 -5.64 11.32
N GLY A 48 1.24 -4.81 11.70
CA GLY A 48 0.17 -4.33 10.82
C GLY A 48 0.67 -3.29 9.80
N LYS A 49 -0.02 -3.23 8.65
CA LYS A 49 0.26 -2.24 7.60
C LYS A 49 0.07 -0.81 8.13
N ILE A 50 -0.95 -0.56 8.95
CA ILE A 50 -1.24 0.75 9.56
C ILE A 50 -0.12 1.20 10.50
N GLU A 51 0.35 0.32 11.39
CA GLU A 51 1.47 0.61 12.29
C GLU A 51 2.76 0.91 11.53
N SER A 52 3.01 0.16 10.47
CA SER A 52 4.15 0.39 9.58
C SER A 52 4.07 1.77 8.91
N LEU A 53 2.89 2.17 8.44
CA LEU A 53 2.64 3.50 7.87
C LEU A 53 2.77 4.61 8.92
N ASP A 54 2.31 4.38 10.15
CA ASP A 54 2.48 5.33 11.24
C ASP A 54 3.96 5.56 11.56
N SER A 55 4.78 4.51 11.56
CA SER A 55 6.22 4.59 11.82
C SER A 55 6.96 5.49 10.81
N ILE A 56 6.47 5.58 9.58
CA ILE A 56 7.06 6.40 8.50
C ILE A 56 6.35 7.74 8.30
N ARG A 57 5.47 8.16 9.21
CA ARG A 57 4.69 9.40 9.09
C ARG A 57 5.57 10.62 8.81
N ARG A 58 6.77 10.68 9.39
CA ARG A 58 7.74 11.77 9.13
C ARG A 58 8.21 11.78 7.68
N PHE A 59 8.48 10.62 7.08
CA PHE A 59 8.84 10.51 5.67
C PHE A 59 7.70 11.01 4.79
N LEU A 60 6.46 10.58 5.06
CA LEU A 60 5.28 11.04 4.31
C LEU A 60 5.07 12.56 4.44
N LYS A 61 5.21 13.13 5.64
CA LYS A 61 5.06 14.58 5.87
C LYS A 61 6.11 15.41 5.14
N ASN A 62 7.32 14.89 4.97
CA ASN A 62 8.42 15.57 4.29
C ASN A 62 8.42 15.37 2.77
N SER A 63 7.59 14.48 2.25
CA SER A 63 7.41 14.27 0.81
C SER A 63 6.61 15.41 0.21
N LEU A 64 6.96 15.81 -1.02
CA LEU A 64 6.30 16.90 -1.74
C LEU A 64 5.21 16.40 -2.69
N GLU A 65 5.22 15.11 -2.97
CA GLU A 65 4.26 14.49 -3.88
C GLU A 65 2.84 14.52 -3.29
N GLU A 66 1.87 14.80 -4.13
CA GLU A 66 0.45 14.87 -3.76
C GLU A 66 -0.13 13.49 -3.52
N TYR A 67 0.24 12.53 -4.37
CA TYR A 67 -0.28 11.16 -4.33
C TYR A 67 0.77 10.17 -3.85
N VAL A 68 0.28 9.11 -3.23
CA VAL A 68 1.08 7.98 -2.76
C VAL A 68 0.54 6.70 -3.41
N ILE A 69 1.45 5.88 -3.89
CA ILE A 69 1.16 4.52 -4.31
C ILE A 69 1.69 3.60 -3.20
N LEU A 70 0.80 2.88 -2.55
CA LEU A 70 1.16 1.80 -1.63
C LEU A 70 1.19 0.50 -2.42
N SER A 71 2.20 -0.30 -2.22
CA SER A 71 2.33 -1.62 -2.86
C SER A 71 2.91 -2.62 -1.88
N ASP A 72 2.26 -3.77 -1.76
CA ASP A 72 2.85 -4.93 -1.12
C ASP A 72 3.99 -5.49 -2.00
N CYS A 73 4.89 -6.27 -1.42
CA CYS A 73 6.11 -6.74 -2.11
C CYS A 73 6.02 -8.22 -2.53
N ASP A 74 4.87 -8.84 -2.40
CA ASP A 74 4.62 -10.25 -2.72
C ASP A 74 4.04 -10.47 -4.12
N MET A 75 3.79 -9.38 -4.86
CA MET A 75 3.26 -9.41 -6.21
C MET A 75 4.27 -8.88 -7.24
N VAL A 76 4.49 -9.66 -8.29
CA VAL A 76 5.28 -9.23 -9.46
C VAL A 76 4.33 -8.98 -10.63
N CYS A 77 4.26 -7.73 -11.09
CA CYS A 77 3.42 -7.35 -12.21
C CYS A 77 4.09 -6.25 -13.05
N ASN A 78 3.66 -6.17 -14.32
CA ASN A 78 4.03 -5.07 -15.21
C ASN A 78 2.84 -4.11 -15.30
N ILE A 79 2.94 -2.96 -14.64
CA ILE A 79 1.88 -1.96 -14.58
C ILE A 79 2.42 -0.57 -14.88
N ASP A 80 1.70 0.22 -15.68
CA ASP A 80 1.94 1.66 -15.80
C ASP A 80 1.12 2.42 -14.75
N TYR A 81 1.78 2.83 -13.69
CA TYR A 81 1.17 3.58 -12.61
C TYR A 81 0.63 4.96 -13.03
N ARG A 82 1.05 5.50 -14.19
CA ARG A 82 0.53 6.78 -14.69
C ARG A 82 -0.92 6.63 -15.12
N GLU A 83 -1.25 5.58 -15.84
CA GLU A 83 -2.64 5.29 -16.25
C GLU A 83 -3.55 5.12 -15.04
N ALA A 84 -3.09 4.38 -14.02
CA ALA A 84 -3.83 4.18 -12.79
C ALA A 84 -4.04 5.50 -12.02
N LEU A 85 -3.01 6.36 -11.95
CA LEU A 85 -3.11 7.67 -11.31
C LEU A 85 -4.04 8.61 -12.10
N GLU A 86 -3.97 8.63 -13.43
CA GLU A 86 -4.87 9.42 -14.28
C GLU A 86 -6.33 9.01 -14.09
N GLN A 87 -6.60 7.71 -13.96
CA GLN A 87 -7.92 7.20 -13.64
C GLN A 87 -8.39 7.67 -12.26
N HIS A 88 -7.52 7.57 -11.24
CA HIS A 88 -7.79 8.03 -9.89
C HIS A 88 -8.23 9.51 -9.86
N VAL A 89 -7.45 10.37 -10.51
CA VAL A 89 -7.74 11.81 -10.58
C VAL A 89 -9.02 12.08 -11.37
N ARG A 90 -9.21 11.45 -12.52
CA ARG A 90 -10.39 11.63 -13.38
C ARG A 90 -11.69 11.23 -12.68
N GLN A 91 -11.66 10.17 -11.86
CA GLN A 91 -12.82 9.70 -11.11
C GLN A 91 -13.01 10.45 -9.79
N ASN A 92 -12.10 11.34 -9.43
CA ASN A 92 -12.08 12.02 -8.14
C ASN A 92 -12.27 11.02 -6.99
N ALA A 93 -11.50 9.93 -7.05
CA ALA A 93 -11.59 8.85 -6.07
C ALA A 93 -10.79 9.20 -4.81
N ASP A 94 -11.27 8.81 -3.64
CA ASP A 94 -10.53 8.92 -2.39
C ASP A 94 -9.42 7.87 -2.33
N ILE A 95 -9.77 6.61 -2.67
CA ILE A 95 -8.83 5.49 -2.74
C ILE A 95 -9.09 4.73 -4.04
N THR A 96 -8.04 4.49 -4.82
CA THR A 96 -8.10 3.58 -5.96
C THR A 96 -7.36 2.29 -5.61
N VAL A 97 -8.04 1.16 -5.80
CA VAL A 97 -7.49 -0.17 -5.59
C VAL A 97 -7.15 -0.80 -6.93
N ILE A 98 -5.97 -1.39 -7.03
CA ILE A 98 -5.60 -2.17 -8.21
C ILE A 98 -5.94 -3.62 -7.94
N TYR A 99 -6.76 -4.20 -8.82
CA TYR A 99 -7.22 -5.58 -8.70
C TYR A 99 -6.96 -6.36 -9.98
N ARG A 100 -7.07 -7.68 -9.89
CA ARG A 100 -7.03 -8.60 -11.03
C ARG A 100 -8.34 -9.38 -11.09
N HIS A 101 -8.85 -9.58 -12.30
CA HIS A 101 -9.97 -10.50 -12.53
C HIS A 101 -9.45 -11.90 -12.84
N GLY A 102 -10.02 -12.91 -12.19
CA GLY A 102 -9.64 -14.31 -12.43
C GLY A 102 -9.88 -15.19 -11.22
N THR A 103 -9.04 -16.22 -11.09
CA THR A 103 -9.02 -17.08 -9.90
C THR A 103 -8.12 -16.45 -8.86
N SER A 104 -8.66 -16.15 -7.69
CA SER A 104 -7.89 -15.62 -6.59
C SER A 104 -6.95 -16.69 -6.00
N PRO A 105 -5.73 -16.36 -5.56
CA PRO A 105 -4.87 -17.32 -4.89
C PRO A 105 -5.48 -17.78 -3.56
N ASP A 106 -5.14 -18.99 -3.13
CA ASP A 106 -5.59 -19.53 -1.85
C ASP A 106 -4.69 -19.02 -0.72
N VAL A 107 -4.93 -17.79 -0.29
CA VAL A 107 -4.20 -17.12 0.80
C VAL A 107 -5.19 -16.43 1.73
N ASP A 108 -4.88 -16.39 3.02
CA ASP A 108 -5.74 -15.84 4.08
C ASP A 108 -6.03 -14.33 3.94
N ARG A 109 -5.34 -13.64 3.03
CA ARG A 109 -5.45 -12.18 2.85
C ARG A 109 -6.12 -11.77 1.53
N ASN A 110 -6.86 -12.68 0.90
CA ASN A 110 -7.59 -12.35 -0.31
C ASN A 110 -8.77 -11.44 -0.01
N ASN A 111 -8.76 -10.29 -0.65
CA ASN A 111 -9.86 -9.34 -0.65
C ASN A 111 -10.51 -9.35 -2.03
N ILE A 112 -11.83 -9.53 -2.08
CA ILE A 112 -12.60 -9.55 -3.32
C ILE A 112 -13.39 -8.26 -3.41
N TYR A 113 -13.32 -7.61 -4.57
CA TYR A 113 -14.01 -6.35 -4.84
C TYR A 113 -15.19 -6.57 -5.78
N MET A 114 -16.37 -6.24 -5.29
CA MET A 114 -17.57 -6.13 -6.12
C MET A 114 -17.63 -4.71 -6.69
N VAL A 115 -17.48 -4.62 -8.00
CA VAL A 115 -17.43 -3.33 -8.71
C VAL A 115 -18.63 -3.16 -9.63
N ASP A 116 -19.07 -1.92 -9.79
CA ASP A 116 -20.10 -1.56 -10.77
C ASP A 116 -19.49 -1.34 -12.17
N PRO A 117 -20.33 -1.07 -13.20
CA PRO A 117 -19.87 -0.80 -14.56
C PRO A 117 -18.95 0.41 -14.68
N GLU A 118 -19.00 1.34 -13.74
CA GLU A 118 -18.16 2.53 -13.65
C GLU A 118 -16.85 2.27 -12.89
N ASN A 119 -16.55 1.01 -12.52
CA ASN A 119 -15.42 0.58 -11.71
C ASN A 119 -15.38 1.17 -10.29
N ARG A 120 -16.53 1.49 -9.71
CA ARG A 120 -16.61 1.85 -8.29
C ARG A 120 -16.83 0.61 -7.44
N ILE A 121 -16.08 0.50 -6.36
CA ILE A 121 -16.24 -0.58 -5.38
C ILE A 121 -17.58 -0.36 -4.66
N ARG A 122 -18.45 -1.37 -4.71
CA ARG A 122 -19.74 -1.40 -4.01
C ARG A 122 -19.68 -2.25 -2.75
N GLU A 123 -18.85 -3.27 -2.76
CA GLU A 123 -18.67 -4.16 -1.62
C GLU A 123 -17.25 -4.71 -1.60
N LEU A 124 -16.72 -4.86 -0.41
CA LEU A 124 -15.43 -5.49 -0.14
C LEU A 124 -15.63 -6.72 0.74
N LEU A 125 -15.28 -7.87 0.20
CA LEU A 125 -15.29 -9.14 0.91
C LEU A 125 -13.88 -9.46 1.38
N LEU A 126 -13.69 -9.46 2.70
CA LEU A 126 -12.39 -9.67 3.33
C LEU A 126 -12.11 -11.16 3.57
N HIS A 127 -10.84 -11.52 3.52
CA HIS A 127 -10.33 -12.84 3.94
C HIS A 127 -11.05 -14.02 3.26
N ARG A 128 -11.32 -13.89 1.96
CA ARG A 128 -11.90 -14.98 1.17
C ARG A 128 -10.79 -15.94 0.75
N GLY A 129 -11.13 -17.22 0.74
CA GLY A 129 -10.28 -18.25 0.16
C GLY A 129 -10.19 -18.15 -1.36
N SER A 130 -9.68 -19.20 -2.02
CA SER A 130 -9.62 -19.22 -3.47
C SER A 130 -11.03 -19.24 -4.08
N GLU A 131 -11.32 -18.27 -4.94
CA GLU A 131 -12.57 -18.16 -5.68
C GLU A 131 -12.29 -17.94 -7.17
N HIS A 132 -13.20 -18.41 -8.04
CA HIS A 132 -13.08 -18.28 -9.49
C HIS A 132 -13.93 -17.12 -10.03
N GLY A 133 -13.43 -16.42 -11.06
CA GLY A 133 -14.19 -15.38 -11.76
C GLY A 133 -14.45 -14.14 -10.91
N VAL A 134 -13.57 -13.81 -10.00
CA VAL A 134 -13.69 -12.69 -9.06
C VAL A 134 -12.65 -11.61 -9.33
N ASN A 135 -12.91 -10.39 -8.83
CA ASN A 135 -11.94 -9.32 -8.82
C ASN A 135 -11.21 -9.32 -7.47
N TYR A 136 -9.98 -9.78 -7.44
CA TYR A 136 -9.20 -9.87 -6.21
C TYR A 136 -8.08 -8.82 -6.16
N GLY A 137 -7.87 -8.28 -4.97
CA GLY A 137 -6.84 -7.29 -4.71
C GLY A 137 -5.43 -7.84 -4.87
N ILE A 138 -4.53 -7.00 -5.37
CA ILE A 138 -3.11 -7.34 -5.49
C ILE A 138 -2.24 -6.51 -4.54
N GLY A 139 -2.85 -5.95 -3.48
CA GLY A 139 -2.14 -5.20 -2.44
C GLY A 139 -1.61 -3.84 -2.90
N MET A 140 -2.23 -3.24 -3.94
CA MET A 140 -1.81 -1.95 -4.48
C MET A 140 -2.93 -0.93 -4.38
N TYR A 141 -2.59 0.28 -3.86
CA TYR A 141 -3.54 1.35 -3.59
C TYR A 141 -2.96 2.70 -4.00
N ILE A 142 -3.81 3.57 -4.52
CA ILE A 142 -3.49 4.97 -4.85
C ILE A 142 -4.41 5.86 -4.05
N LEU A 143 -3.85 6.85 -3.35
CA LEU A 143 -4.61 7.84 -2.60
C LEU A 143 -3.76 9.11 -2.41
N SER A 144 -4.40 10.21 -2.01
CA SER A 144 -3.64 11.40 -1.68
C SER A 144 -2.81 11.19 -0.41
N ARG A 145 -1.65 11.80 -0.36
CA ARG A 145 -0.75 11.76 0.80
C ARG A 145 -1.43 12.33 2.06
N GLU A 146 -2.22 13.37 1.88
CA GLU A 146 -2.96 14.00 2.97
C GLU A 146 -4.01 13.06 3.57
N LEU A 147 -4.81 12.43 2.71
CA LEU A 147 -5.81 11.45 3.14
C LEU A 147 -5.13 10.26 3.85
N LEU A 148 -4.02 9.76 3.32
CA LEU A 148 -3.28 8.67 3.97
C LEU A 148 -2.87 9.04 5.39
N LEU A 149 -2.32 10.24 5.59
CA LEU A 149 -1.91 10.72 6.91
C LEU A 149 -3.10 10.84 7.88
N GLN A 150 -4.24 11.35 7.40
CA GLN A 150 -5.47 11.47 8.20
C GLN A 150 -6.03 10.10 8.59
N LEU A 151 -6.06 9.15 7.64
CA LEU A 151 -6.55 7.79 7.89
C LEU A 151 -5.66 7.05 8.89
N VAL A 152 -4.33 7.11 8.72
CA VAL A 152 -3.38 6.48 9.65
C VAL A 152 -3.56 7.04 11.07
N GLU A 153 -3.64 8.36 11.22
CA GLU A 153 -3.83 9.01 12.52
C GLU A 153 -5.17 8.63 13.14
N GLY A 154 -6.23 8.58 12.35
CA GLY A 154 -7.56 8.17 12.78
C GLY A 154 -7.61 6.72 13.25
N CYS A 155 -7.01 5.79 12.50
CA CYS A 155 -6.95 4.38 12.88
C CYS A 155 -6.12 4.16 14.15
N MET A 156 -4.95 4.78 14.25
CA MET A 156 -4.10 4.69 15.45
C MET A 156 -4.82 5.20 16.69
N SER A 157 -5.58 6.29 16.59
CA SER A 157 -6.35 6.84 17.73
C SER A 157 -7.46 5.93 18.22
N ARG A 158 -7.98 5.04 17.36
CA ARG A 158 -9.06 4.10 17.67
C ARG A 158 -8.58 2.68 17.95
N ASN A 159 -7.26 2.42 17.88
CA ASN A 159 -6.67 1.09 17.95
C ASN A 159 -7.18 0.16 16.83
N GLU A 160 -7.32 0.67 15.62
CA GLU A 160 -7.68 -0.04 14.41
C GLU A 160 -6.41 -0.36 13.62
N TYR A 161 -6.20 -1.61 13.23
CA TYR A 161 -4.92 -2.07 12.64
C TYR A 161 -5.06 -2.81 11.32
N ASP A 162 -6.28 -3.14 10.90
CA ASP A 162 -6.55 -3.80 9.63
C ASP A 162 -6.72 -2.76 8.52
N PHE A 163 -5.76 -2.71 7.58
CA PHE A 163 -5.74 -1.72 6.52
C PHE A 163 -6.98 -1.80 5.62
N ASP A 164 -7.35 -2.97 5.19
CA ASP A 164 -8.45 -3.14 4.25
C ASP A 164 -9.81 -2.90 4.91
N LYS A 165 -9.99 -3.42 6.10
CA LYS A 165 -11.21 -3.24 6.87
C LYS A 165 -11.38 -1.82 7.40
N ASP A 166 -10.33 -1.27 7.99
CA ASP A 166 -10.43 -0.03 8.77
C ASP A 166 -10.15 1.23 7.94
N MET A 167 -9.53 1.09 6.75
CA MET A 167 -9.26 2.20 5.84
C MET A 167 -10.03 2.09 4.52
N VAL A 168 -10.00 0.92 3.84
CA VAL A 168 -10.55 0.79 2.48
C VAL A 168 -12.05 0.55 2.50
N GLN A 169 -12.56 -0.21 3.47
CA GLN A 169 -13.98 -0.52 3.59
C GLN A 169 -14.82 0.63 4.19
N ARG A 170 -14.18 1.60 4.80
CA ARG A 170 -14.83 2.71 5.51
C ARG A 170 -15.27 3.83 4.59
#